data_107459528a5ee7c42ec48e6ab64efe3a
#
_entry.id   107459528a5ee7c42ec48e6ab64efe3a
#
_cell.length_a   1.000
_cell.length_b   1.000
_cell.length_c   1.000
_cell.angle_alpha   90.00
_cell.angle_beta   90.00
_cell.angle_gamma   90.00
#
_symmetry.space_group_name_H-M   'P 1'
#
loop_
_entity.id
_entity.type
_entity.pdbx_description
1 polymer ?
#
loop_
_entity_poly.entity_id
_entity_poly.type
_entity_poly.pdbx_seq_one_letter_code
_entity_poly.pdbx_strand_id
1 'polypeptide(L)'
;FSSAASDVYKRQVDRCVTGKVAMQQCTGPLQLPLNNCGVMALDFNSMDGVATSIGHSPLTSLINPGSGSRNSIGEALTNIIWSPLKNELSSISLSANWMWPANNEGENSRLYQAVKACSDFCIDLGINVPTGKDSLSMKQKYPKKEVIAPGTVIISATGHTNDLRKTIEPYLTYNKSNIYYVNMSSCEYELGGSALFQAFNKIGEKSNDILSAKKFKEIFNSIQKAIKNGLIESGHDISSGGMITCLLE
;
A
#
# COMPACT_ATOMS: atom_id res chain seq x y z
N PHE A 1 31.01 6.07 -2.54
CA PHE A 1 29.96 6.88 -3.19
C PHE A 1 29.34 7.77 -2.15
N SER A 2 29.37 9.10 -2.34
CA SER A 2 28.69 9.99 -1.41
C SER A 2 27.18 9.89 -1.61
N SER A 3 26.41 9.96 -0.53
CA SER A 3 24.94 9.99 -0.57
C SER A 3 24.41 11.11 -1.47
N ALA A 4 25.12 12.27 -1.51
CA ALA A 4 24.78 13.40 -2.37
C ALA A 4 24.85 13.08 -3.87
N ALA A 5 25.88 12.34 -4.33
CA ALA A 5 25.97 11.96 -5.75
C ALA A 5 24.87 10.98 -6.16
N SER A 6 24.52 10.03 -5.27
CA SER A 6 23.38 9.13 -5.49
C SER A 6 22.05 9.89 -5.54
N ASP A 7 21.90 10.90 -4.71
CA ASP A 7 20.70 11.74 -4.64
C ASP A 7 20.52 12.57 -5.92
N VAL A 8 21.59 13.20 -6.41
CA VAL A 8 21.58 13.97 -7.68
C VAL A 8 21.21 13.05 -8.85
N TYR A 9 21.83 11.88 -8.96
CA TYR A 9 21.53 10.92 -10.03
C TYR A 9 20.06 10.47 -10.00
N LYS A 10 19.56 10.08 -8.86
CA LYS A 10 18.16 9.65 -8.70
C LYS A 10 17.17 10.75 -9.03
N ARG A 11 17.43 11.97 -8.57
CA ARG A 11 16.55 13.11 -8.85
C ARG A 11 16.50 13.47 -10.33
N GLN A 12 17.60 13.36 -11.04
CA GLN A 12 17.67 13.72 -12.46
C GLN A 12 17.09 12.67 -13.40
N VAL A 13 17.22 11.39 -13.07
CA VAL A 13 16.85 10.26 -13.95
C VAL A 13 15.57 9.57 -13.49
N ASP A 14 15.52 9.15 -12.24
CA ASP A 14 14.43 8.29 -11.75
C ASP A 14 13.12 9.06 -11.47
N ARG A 15 13.22 10.35 -11.15
CA ARG A 15 12.04 11.17 -10.82
C ARG A 15 11.36 11.80 -12.03
N CYS A 16 12.04 11.88 -13.14
CA CYS A 16 11.59 12.61 -14.33
C CYS A 16 11.43 11.69 -15.54
N VAL A 17 11.19 10.40 -15.35
CA VAL A 17 11.11 9.41 -16.41
C VAL A 17 10.24 9.91 -17.57
N THR A 18 10.86 10.21 -18.70
CA THR A 18 10.23 10.75 -19.93
C THR A 18 9.44 12.05 -19.76
N GLY A 19 9.53 12.74 -18.62
CA GLY A 19 8.76 13.95 -18.34
C GLY A 19 7.26 13.76 -18.13
N LYS A 20 6.82 12.52 -17.95
CA LYS A 20 5.39 12.16 -17.79
C LYS A 20 4.98 11.89 -16.34
N VAL A 21 5.86 12.07 -15.39
CA VAL A 21 5.54 11.91 -13.96
C VAL A 21 4.59 13.01 -13.52
N ALA A 22 3.36 12.65 -13.20
CA ALA A 22 2.34 13.57 -12.70
C ALA A 22 2.40 13.70 -11.17
N MET A 23 2.75 12.63 -10.46
CA MET A 23 2.98 12.63 -9.02
C MET A 23 4.33 12.00 -8.74
N GLN A 24 5.26 12.82 -8.23
CA GLN A 24 6.60 12.37 -7.90
C GLN A 24 6.69 11.76 -6.50
N GLN A 25 7.84 11.27 -6.11
CA GLN A 25 8.07 10.53 -4.87
C GLN A 25 7.80 11.35 -3.61
N CYS A 26 8.28 12.60 -3.54
CA CYS A 26 8.09 13.47 -2.38
C CYS A 26 7.19 14.63 -2.74
N THR A 27 6.50 15.18 -1.74
CA THR A 27 5.53 16.25 -1.93
C THR A 27 5.64 17.34 -0.86
N GLY A 28 4.82 18.38 -0.99
CA GLY A 28 4.78 19.51 -0.10
C GLY A 28 5.98 20.47 -0.23
N PRO A 29 5.91 21.63 0.42
CA PRO A 29 6.97 22.65 0.33
C PRO A 29 8.34 22.18 0.82
N LEU A 30 8.36 21.31 1.83
CA LEU A 30 9.59 20.77 2.41
C LEU A 30 10.07 19.48 1.75
N GLN A 31 9.27 18.88 0.85
CA GLN A 31 9.59 17.59 0.20
C GLN A 31 9.89 16.47 1.21
N LEU A 32 9.22 16.47 2.37
CA LEU A 32 9.38 15.48 3.44
C LEU A 32 8.40 14.30 3.30
N PRO A 33 7.07 14.52 3.15
CA PRO A 33 6.15 13.41 3.01
C PRO A 33 6.36 12.68 1.69
N LEU A 34 6.21 11.35 1.73
CA LEU A 34 6.16 10.53 0.54
C LEU A 34 4.72 10.47 0.01
N ASN A 35 4.58 10.54 -1.30
CA ASN A 35 3.29 10.32 -1.93
C ASN A 35 2.83 8.88 -1.77
N ASN A 36 1.52 8.71 -1.59
CA ASN A 36 0.88 7.40 -1.38
C ASN A 36 1.01 6.47 -2.60
N CYS A 37 1.01 7.03 -3.80
CA CYS A 37 1.12 6.28 -5.06
C CYS A 37 1.94 7.05 -6.10
N GLY A 38 2.49 6.33 -7.06
CA GLY A 38 3.08 6.91 -8.26
C GLY A 38 2.02 7.12 -9.33
N VAL A 39 2.04 8.28 -10.00
CA VAL A 39 1.11 8.58 -11.10
C VAL A 39 1.88 9.10 -12.31
N MET A 40 1.63 8.50 -13.46
CA MET A 40 2.24 8.87 -14.74
C MET A 40 1.18 9.19 -15.78
N ALA A 41 1.42 10.25 -16.56
CA ALA A 41 0.60 10.55 -17.74
C ALA A 41 0.82 9.52 -18.86
N LEU A 42 -0.19 9.18 -19.60
CA LEU A 42 -0.07 8.32 -20.78
C LEU A 42 0.58 9.05 -21.94
N ASP A 43 0.24 10.31 -22.11
CA ASP A 43 0.77 11.17 -23.18
C ASP A 43 0.91 12.62 -22.71
N PHE A 44 1.26 13.54 -23.61
CA PHE A 44 1.42 14.98 -23.31
C PHE A 44 0.19 15.82 -23.67
N ASN A 45 -0.86 15.24 -24.22
CA ASN A 45 -2.01 15.97 -24.75
C ASN A 45 -3.28 15.74 -23.93
N SER A 46 -3.38 14.62 -23.22
CA SER A 46 -4.53 14.27 -22.37
C SER A 46 -4.21 14.41 -20.88
N MET A 47 -5.24 14.30 -20.06
CA MET A 47 -5.12 14.20 -18.60
C MET A 47 -5.23 12.76 -18.11
N ASP A 48 -5.22 11.80 -19.04
CA ASP A 48 -5.27 10.37 -18.72
C ASP A 48 -3.92 9.87 -18.21
N GLY A 49 -3.95 8.98 -17.25
CA GLY A 49 -2.76 8.42 -16.65
C GLY A 49 -2.92 7.02 -16.08
N VAL A 50 -1.86 6.56 -15.46
CA VAL A 50 -1.81 5.32 -14.70
C VAL A 50 -1.30 5.62 -13.30
N ALA A 51 -2.05 5.16 -12.31
CA ALA A 51 -1.63 5.15 -10.91
C ALA A 51 -1.10 3.77 -10.52
N THR A 52 -0.06 3.72 -9.71
CA THR A 52 0.52 2.49 -9.16
C THR A 52 0.83 2.65 -7.68
N SER A 53 0.62 1.59 -6.92
CA SER A 53 0.96 1.55 -5.50
C SER A 53 1.45 0.17 -5.08
N ILE A 54 1.99 0.08 -3.86
CA ILE A 54 2.48 -1.16 -3.27
C ILE A 54 1.88 -1.28 -1.87
N GLY A 55 1.59 -2.53 -1.47
CA GLY A 55 1.21 -2.86 -0.09
C GLY A 55 1.86 -4.15 0.37
N HIS A 56 2.23 -4.22 1.65
CA HIS A 56 2.79 -5.40 2.30
C HIS A 56 2.53 -5.37 3.81
N SER A 57 2.44 -6.53 4.43
CA SER A 57 2.21 -6.63 5.89
C SER A 57 2.90 -7.84 6.52
N PRO A 58 4.23 -7.90 6.53
CA PRO A 58 4.99 -9.06 6.98
C PRO A 58 4.80 -9.36 8.46
N LEU A 59 4.74 -8.34 9.33
CA LEU A 59 4.59 -8.52 10.77
C LEU A 59 3.19 -9.05 11.14
N THR A 60 2.16 -8.56 10.48
CA THR A 60 0.81 -9.11 10.61
C THR A 60 0.76 -10.56 10.13
N SER A 61 1.46 -10.87 9.03
CA SER A 61 1.55 -12.24 8.51
C SER A 61 2.19 -13.21 9.52
N LEU A 62 3.13 -12.78 10.35
CA LEU A 62 3.70 -13.61 11.42
C LEU A 62 2.63 -13.99 12.45
N ILE A 63 1.71 -13.09 12.79
CA ILE A 63 0.62 -13.32 13.73
C ILE A 63 -0.45 -14.20 13.06
N ASN A 64 -0.96 -13.74 11.90
CA ASN A 64 -2.00 -14.43 11.14
C ASN A 64 -1.75 -14.23 9.63
N PRO A 65 -1.47 -15.32 8.88
CA PRO A 65 -1.13 -15.21 7.47
C PRO A 65 -2.31 -14.70 6.61
N GLY A 66 -3.54 -15.00 6.98
CA GLY A 66 -4.73 -14.51 6.28
C GLY A 66 -4.92 -13.01 6.46
N SER A 67 -4.80 -12.51 7.70
CA SER A 67 -4.85 -11.08 8.01
C SER A 67 -3.71 -10.33 7.30
N GLY A 68 -2.50 -10.90 7.29
CA GLY A 68 -1.37 -10.33 6.57
C GLY A 68 -1.63 -10.14 5.08
N SER A 69 -2.25 -11.12 4.43
CA SER A 69 -2.62 -11.02 3.01
C SER A 69 -3.70 -9.97 2.75
N ARG A 70 -4.75 -9.92 3.57
CA ARG A 70 -5.80 -8.89 3.44
C ARG A 70 -5.26 -7.49 3.70
N ASN A 71 -4.39 -7.33 4.69
CA ASN A 71 -3.75 -6.05 4.99
C ASN A 71 -2.79 -5.62 3.87
N SER A 72 -2.05 -6.55 3.25
CA SER A 72 -1.20 -6.23 2.09
C SER A 72 -2.03 -5.69 0.92
N ILE A 73 -3.19 -6.28 0.65
CA ILE A 73 -4.13 -5.77 -0.35
C ILE A 73 -4.70 -4.42 0.10
N GLY A 74 -5.14 -4.32 1.35
CA GLY A 74 -5.68 -3.09 1.92
C GLY A 74 -4.71 -1.93 1.80
N GLU A 75 -3.45 -2.12 2.14
CA GLU A 75 -2.43 -1.09 2.03
C GLU A 75 -2.19 -0.65 0.57
N ALA A 76 -2.09 -1.59 -0.36
CA ALA A 76 -1.98 -1.22 -1.78
C ALA A 76 -3.20 -0.40 -2.25
N LEU A 77 -4.40 -0.75 -1.80
CA LEU A 77 -5.63 -0.08 -2.17
C LEU A 77 -5.80 1.28 -1.47
N THR A 78 -5.43 1.43 -0.21
CA THR A 78 -5.47 2.72 0.50
C THR A 78 -4.41 3.70 0.00
N ASN A 79 -3.33 3.19 -0.57
CA ASN A 79 -2.34 4.01 -1.26
C ASN A 79 -2.81 4.50 -2.63
N ILE A 80 -3.41 3.65 -3.47
CA ILE A 80 -3.85 4.05 -4.81
C ILE A 80 -5.13 4.89 -4.81
N ILE A 81 -5.90 4.87 -3.72
CA ILE A 81 -7.20 5.54 -3.60
C ILE A 81 -7.12 7.06 -3.86
N TRP A 82 -5.96 7.66 -3.65
CA TRP A 82 -5.73 9.10 -3.78
C TRP A 82 -5.58 9.59 -5.23
N SER A 83 -5.57 8.68 -6.19
CA SER A 83 -5.67 8.99 -7.62
C SER A 83 -7.12 8.80 -8.11
N PRO A 84 -7.67 9.70 -8.95
CA PRO A 84 -9.06 9.60 -9.45
C PRO A 84 -9.18 8.48 -10.48
N LEU A 85 -9.46 7.27 -10.04
CA LEU A 85 -9.57 6.08 -10.86
C LEU A 85 -10.79 6.09 -11.77
N LYS A 86 -10.65 5.63 -12.99
CA LYS A 86 -11.70 5.69 -14.04
C LYS A 86 -13.02 5.05 -13.62
N ASN A 87 -12.97 3.83 -13.10
CA ASN A 87 -14.14 3.06 -12.62
C ASN A 87 -13.97 2.63 -11.16
N GLU A 88 -13.48 3.52 -10.31
CA GLU A 88 -13.20 3.29 -8.89
C GLU A 88 -12.44 1.96 -8.68
N LEU A 89 -12.85 1.18 -7.70
CA LEU A 89 -12.20 -0.09 -7.33
C LEU A 89 -12.17 -1.10 -8.49
N SER A 90 -13.17 -1.10 -9.37
CA SER A 90 -13.29 -2.09 -10.46
C SER A 90 -12.28 -1.88 -11.60
N SER A 91 -11.58 -0.75 -11.64
CA SER A 91 -10.51 -0.49 -12.63
C SER A 91 -9.12 -0.90 -12.18
N ILE A 92 -9.01 -1.47 -10.99
CA ILE A 92 -7.72 -1.88 -10.43
C ILE A 92 -7.43 -3.33 -10.81
N SER A 93 -6.17 -3.57 -11.21
CA SER A 93 -5.58 -4.90 -11.33
C SER A 93 -4.42 -5.04 -10.34
N LEU A 94 -4.28 -6.22 -9.75
CA LEU A 94 -3.24 -6.52 -8.78
C LEU A 94 -2.20 -7.47 -9.37
N SER A 95 -0.97 -7.35 -8.87
CA SER A 95 0.07 -8.36 -9.00
C SER A 95 0.48 -8.84 -7.61
N ALA A 96 0.55 -10.14 -7.38
CA ALA A 96 0.89 -10.72 -6.09
C ALA A 96 2.27 -11.38 -6.14
N ASN A 97 3.23 -10.84 -5.38
CA ASN A 97 4.57 -11.41 -5.25
C ASN A 97 4.71 -12.08 -3.88
N TRP A 98 4.74 -13.41 -3.88
CA TRP A 98 4.86 -14.24 -2.68
C TRP A 98 6.32 -14.46 -2.32
N MET A 99 6.71 -14.09 -1.11
CA MET A 99 8.02 -14.37 -0.53
C MET A 99 7.81 -15.15 0.76
N TRP A 100 8.05 -16.46 0.70
CA TRP A 100 7.67 -17.38 1.77
C TRP A 100 8.76 -18.42 2.07
N PRO A 101 9.05 -18.71 3.36
CA PRO A 101 9.98 -19.76 3.74
C PRO A 101 9.28 -21.13 3.77
N ALA A 102 8.61 -21.53 2.67
CA ALA A 102 7.69 -22.66 2.61
C ALA A 102 8.31 -24.03 2.98
N ASN A 103 9.64 -24.16 2.83
CA ASN A 103 10.36 -25.38 3.17
C ASN A 103 10.59 -25.57 4.69
N ASN A 104 10.11 -24.66 5.52
CA ASN A 104 10.20 -24.80 6.98
C ASN A 104 8.91 -25.39 7.54
N GLU A 105 9.03 -26.02 8.71
CA GLU A 105 7.91 -26.70 9.36
C GLU A 105 6.72 -25.74 9.59
N GLY A 106 5.53 -26.16 9.22
CA GLY A 106 4.29 -25.40 9.35
C GLY A 106 4.06 -24.31 8.28
N GLU A 107 5.11 -23.86 7.57
CA GLU A 107 5.01 -22.72 6.65
C GLU A 107 4.21 -23.02 5.37
N ASN A 108 4.14 -24.26 4.93
CA ASN A 108 3.26 -24.67 3.81
C ASN A 108 1.77 -24.43 4.15
N SER A 109 1.37 -24.77 5.36
CA SER A 109 -0.02 -24.55 5.82
C SER A 109 -0.34 -23.07 5.94
N ARG A 110 0.61 -22.28 6.45
CA ARG A 110 0.49 -20.83 6.57
C ARG A 110 0.42 -20.15 5.19
N LEU A 111 1.24 -20.59 4.24
CA LEU A 111 1.17 -20.11 2.86
C LEU A 111 -0.21 -20.39 2.23
N TYR A 112 -0.73 -21.62 2.38
CA TYR A 112 -2.07 -21.94 1.89
C TYR A 112 -3.15 -21.02 2.48
N GLN A 113 -3.11 -20.76 3.79
CA GLN A 113 -4.06 -19.85 4.46
C GLN A 113 -3.93 -18.42 3.91
N ALA A 114 -2.70 -17.95 3.70
CA ALA A 114 -2.43 -16.63 3.14
C ALA A 114 -2.98 -16.49 1.71
N VAL A 115 -2.69 -17.47 0.85
CA VAL A 115 -3.15 -17.48 -0.56
C VAL A 115 -4.69 -17.57 -0.61
N LYS A 116 -5.29 -18.45 0.21
CA LYS A 116 -6.75 -18.55 0.27
C LYS A 116 -7.40 -17.24 0.68
N ALA A 117 -6.90 -16.59 1.74
CA ALA A 117 -7.44 -15.32 2.21
C ALA A 117 -7.27 -14.20 1.18
N CYS A 118 -6.13 -14.16 0.47
CA CYS A 118 -5.89 -13.23 -0.62
C CYS A 118 -6.91 -13.44 -1.75
N SER A 119 -7.10 -14.68 -2.18
CA SER A 119 -8.03 -15.05 -3.25
C SER A 119 -9.48 -14.70 -2.89
N ASP A 120 -9.94 -15.15 -1.72
CA ASP A 120 -11.30 -14.90 -1.27
C ASP A 120 -11.59 -13.38 -1.18
N PHE A 121 -10.68 -12.63 -0.60
CA PHE A 121 -10.84 -11.18 -0.47
C PHE A 121 -10.85 -10.44 -1.81
N CYS A 122 -10.01 -10.84 -2.77
CA CYS A 122 -10.02 -10.28 -4.12
C CYS A 122 -11.31 -10.60 -4.87
N ILE A 123 -11.83 -11.82 -4.72
CA ILE A 123 -13.12 -12.24 -5.31
C ILE A 123 -14.26 -11.38 -4.74
N ASP A 124 -14.31 -11.21 -3.42
CA ASP A 124 -15.35 -10.41 -2.75
C ASP A 124 -15.27 -8.92 -3.13
N LEU A 125 -14.08 -8.39 -3.32
CA LEU A 125 -13.86 -7.02 -3.82
C LEU A 125 -14.23 -6.88 -5.32
N GLY A 126 -14.16 -7.96 -6.08
CA GLY A 126 -14.32 -7.96 -7.53
C GLY A 126 -13.09 -7.42 -8.27
N ILE A 127 -11.89 -7.68 -7.73
CA ILE A 127 -10.61 -7.28 -8.31
C ILE A 127 -9.88 -8.52 -8.83
N ASN A 128 -9.23 -8.40 -10.00
CA ASN A 128 -8.44 -9.49 -10.55
C ASN A 128 -6.97 -9.44 -10.10
N VAL A 129 -6.34 -10.62 -10.07
CA VAL A 129 -4.90 -10.82 -9.86
C VAL A 129 -4.36 -11.58 -11.05
N PRO A 130 -4.15 -10.93 -12.21
CA PRO A 130 -3.79 -11.62 -13.46
C PRO A 130 -2.36 -12.13 -13.48
N THR A 131 -1.50 -11.63 -12.60
CA THR A 131 -0.08 -11.97 -12.57
C THR A 131 0.47 -12.00 -11.17
N GLY A 132 1.59 -12.65 -11.01
CA GLY A 132 2.34 -12.74 -9.76
C GLY A 132 3.57 -13.60 -9.94
N LYS A 133 4.32 -13.74 -8.88
CA LYS A 133 5.48 -14.65 -8.80
C LYS A 133 5.67 -15.11 -7.36
N ASP A 134 6.45 -16.17 -7.17
CA ASP A 134 6.78 -16.69 -5.86
C ASP A 134 8.29 -16.89 -5.65
N SER A 135 8.71 -16.79 -4.40
CA SER A 135 10.03 -17.17 -3.91
C SER A 135 9.82 -17.93 -2.60
N LEU A 136 9.92 -19.28 -2.66
CA LEU A 136 9.48 -20.15 -1.57
C LEU A 136 10.61 -20.64 -0.64
N SER A 137 11.82 -20.13 -0.81
CA SER A 137 13.00 -20.51 -0.02
C SER A 137 13.59 -19.30 0.74
N MET A 138 12.73 -18.46 1.30
CA MET A 138 13.12 -17.16 1.88
C MET A 138 13.81 -17.32 3.24
N LYS A 139 15.09 -17.73 3.21
CA LYS A 139 15.96 -17.82 4.37
C LYS A 139 17.43 -17.61 4.02
N GLN A 140 18.19 -17.12 4.98
CA GLN A 140 19.65 -16.95 4.87
C GLN A 140 20.37 -17.80 5.89
N LYS A 141 21.30 -18.62 5.44
CA LYS A 141 22.19 -19.42 6.29
C LYS A 141 23.49 -18.69 6.58
N TYR A 142 23.84 -18.65 7.84
CA TYR A 142 25.13 -18.18 8.35
C TYR A 142 25.87 -19.36 9.03
N PRO A 143 27.19 -19.25 9.28
CA PRO A 143 27.96 -20.37 9.88
C PRO A 143 27.40 -20.88 11.20
N LYS A 144 26.74 -20.04 12.01
CA LYS A 144 26.23 -20.40 13.35
C LYS A 144 24.73 -20.21 13.53
N LYS A 145 24.03 -19.71 12.54
CA LYS A 145 22.59 -19.46 12.62
C LYS A 145 21.92 -19.45 11.26
N GLU A 146 20.64 -19.69 11.26
CA GLU A 146 19.76 -19.48 10.12
C GLU A 146 18.78 -18.34 10.43
N VAL A 147 18.55 -17.45 9.48
CA VAL A 147 17.57 -16.38 9.58
C VAL A 147 16.47 -16.69 8.58
N ILE A 148 15.26 -16.91 9.07
CA ILE A 148 14.08 -17.20 8.29
C ILE A 148 13.32 -15.89 8.10
N ALA A 149 13.01 -15.52 6.85
CA ALA A 149 12.20 -14.34 6.57
C ALA A 149 10.73 -14.57 6.97
N PRO A 150 10.01 -13.55 7.41
CA PRO A 150 8.56 -13.66 7.58
C PRO A 150 7.90 -13.96 6.23
N GLY A 151 6.97 -14.92 6.22
CA GLY A 151 6.14 -15.16 5.04
C GLY A 151 5.29 -13.93 4.75
N THR A 152 5.35 -13.43 3.52
CA THR A 152 4.59 -12.24 3.12
C THR A 152 4.17 -12.29 1.66
N VAL A 153 3.12 -11.54 1.32
CA VAL A 153 2.80 -11.18 -0.04
C VAL A 153 3.01 -9.67 -0.22
N ILE A 154 3.68 -9.29 -1.31
CA ILE A 154 3.78 -7.92 -1.75
C ILE A 154 2.78 -7.75 -2.88
N ILE A 155 1.83 -6.84 -2.70
CA ILE A 155 0.79 -6.51 -3.67
C ILE A 155 1.19 -5.24 -4.39
N SER A 156 1.24 -5.29 -5.72
CA SER A 156 1.29 -4.10 -6.55
C SER A 156 -0.10 -3.86 -7.13
N ALA A 157 -0.65 -2.67 -6.96
CA ALA A 157 -1.91 -2.26 -7.55
C ALA A 157 -1.66 -1.29 -8.71
N THR A 158 -2.44 -1.42 -9.78
CA THR A 158 -2.37 -0.53 -10.94
C THR A 158 -3.78 -0.20 -11.39
N GLY A 159 -4.04 1.07 -11.68
CA GLY A 159 -5.34 1.54 -12.16
C GLY A 159 -5.22 2.73 -13.11
N HIS A 160 -6.15 2.83 -14.07
CA HIS A 160 -6.25 3.98 -14.94
C HIS A 160 -6.87 5.18 -14.21
N THR A 161 -6.26 6.36 -14.38
CA THR A 161 -6.82 7.64 -13.94
C THR A 161 -7.18 8.49 -15.16
N ASN A 162 -8.28 9.23 -15.08
CA ASN A 162 -8.81 10.03 -16.20
C ASN A 162 -8.69 11.54 -16.00
N ASP A 163 -8.18 11.99 -14.86
CA ASP A 163 -7.85 13.41 -14.66
C ASP A 163 -6.73 13.56 -13.62
N LEU A 164 -5.50 13.58 -14.12
CA LEU A 164 -4.28 13.69 -13.29
C LEU A 164 -4.28 14.90 -12.34
N ARG A 165 -4.99 15.97 -12.68
CA ARG A 165 -5.06 17.21 -11.88
C ARG A 165 -5.81 17.05 -10.56
N LYS A 166 -6.61 15.97 -10.44
CA LYS A 166 -7.41 15.65 -9.26
C LYS A 166 -6.73 14.62 -8.34
N THR A 167 -5.47 14.32 -8.59
CA THR A 167 -4.70 13.45 -7.70
C THR A 167 -4.43 14.17 -6.39
N ILE A 168 -4.64 13.49 -5.27
CA ILE A 168 -4.55 14.05 -3.92
C ILE A 168 -3.17 13.75 -3.33
N GLU A 169 -2.53 14.77 -2.77
CA GLU A 169 -1.24 14.68 -2.10
C GLU A 169 -1.43 14.56 -0.57
N PRO A 170 -0.46 14.00 0.17
CA PRO A 170 -0.62 13.71 1.60
C PRO A 170 -0.38 14.91 2.53
N TYR A 171 0.19 16.00 2.08
CA TYR A 171 0.47 17.13 2.96
C TYR A 171 -0.76 18.02 3.21
N LEU A 172 -0.85 18.57 4.42
CA LEU A 172 -1.92 19.48 4.78
C LEU A 172 -1.75 20.84 4.09
N THR A 173 -2.83 21.35 3.49
CA THR A 173 -2.86 22.67 2.87
C THR A 173 -3.07 23.77 3.90
N TYR A 174 -2.79 25.04 3.53
CA TYR A 174 -3.05 26.21 4.41
C TYR A 174 -4.52 26.56 4.54
N ASN A 175 -5.41 25.90 3.84
CA ASN A 175 -6.84 26.12 3.92
C ASN A 175 -7.40 25.57 5.24
N LYS A 176 -8.38 26.25 5.80
CA LYS A 176 -9.13 25.74 6.95
C LYS A 176 -10.06 24.63 6.49
N SER A 177 -9.71 23.38 6.79
CA SER A 177 -10.51 22.20 6.48
C SER A 177 -10.64 21.30 7.71
N ASN A 178 -11.61 20.39 7.66
CA ASN A 178 -11.78 19.37 8.70
C ASN A 178 -10.90 18.15 8.38
N ILE A 179 -10.30 17.57 9.40
CA ILE A 179 -9.58 16.30 9.30
C ILE A 179 -10.53 15.17 9.69
N TYR A 180 -10.64 14.17 8.84
CA TYR A 180 -11.46 12.97 9.06
C TYR A 180 -10.59 11.74 9.16
N TYR A 181 -10.80 10.95 10.18
CA TYR A 181 -10.24 9.60 10.28
C TYR A 181 -11.22 8.59 9.70
N VAL A 182 -10.77 7.81 8.72
CA VAL A 182 -11.58 6.80 8.05
C VAL A 182 -11.05 5.42 8.39
N ASN A 183 -11.77 4.66 9.22
CA ASN A 183 -11.42 3.30 9.58
C ASN A 183 -12.02 2.29 8.59
N MET A 184 -11.18 1.72 7.73
CA MET A 184 -11.53 0.68 6.77
C MET A 184 -11.29 -0.73 7.33
N SER A 185 -10.67 -0.87 8.50
CA SER A 185 -10.46 -2.17 9.16
C SER A 185 -11.74 -2.70 9.82
N SER A 186 -11.72 -3.96 10.20
CA SER A 186 -12.80 -4.63 10.94
C SER A 186 -12.51 -4.74 12.44
N CYS A 187 -11.35 -4.25 12.88
CA CYS A 187 -10.87 -4.32 14.25
C CYS A 187 -10.72 -2.91 14.82
N GLU A 188 -10.83 -2.79 16.12
CA GLU A 188 -10.57 -1.54 16.84
C GLU A 188 -9.27 -1.67 17.65
N TYR A 189 -8.31 -0.77 17.37
CA TYR A 189 -7.11 -0.55 18.20
C TYR A 189 -6.20 -1.76 18.42
N GLU A 190 -6.19 -2.75 17.53
CA GLU A 190 -5.26 -3.87 17.60
C GLU A 190 -3.85 -3.43 17.17
N LEU A 191 -2.85 -3.61 18.05
CA LEU A 191 -1.48 -3.14 17.84
C LEU A 191 -0.49 -4.24 17.44
N GLY A 192 -0.94 -5.48 17.33
CA GLY A 192 -0.08 -6.59 16.88
C GLY A 192 0.44 -6.35 15.46
N GLY A 193 1.74 -6.54 15.27
CA GLY A 193 2.43 -6.25 14.00
C GLY A 193 2.68 -4.77 13.73
N SER A 194 2.38 -3.87 14.69
CA SER A 194 2.60 -2.44 14.51
C SER A 194 4.07 -2.04 14.68
N ALA A 195 4.45 -0.90 14.09
CA ALA A 195 5.77 -0.30 14.29
C ALA A 195 6.04 0.02 15.76
N LEU A 196 5.02 0.38 16.53
CA LEU A 196 5.14 0.60 17.97
C LEU A 196 5.61 -0.68 18.70
N PHE A 197 4.98 -1.82 18.46
CA PHE A 197 5.39 -3.08 19.07
C PHE A 197 6.78 -3.52 18.60
N GLN A 198 7.10 -3.29 17.33
CA GLN A 198 8.44 -3.56 16.81
C GLN A 198 9.51 -2.72 17.53
N ALA A 199 9.25 -1.45 17.83
CA ALA A 199 10.16 -0.59 18.60
C ALA A 199 10.41 -1.13 20.02
N PHE A 200 9.46 -1.86 20.60
CA PHE A 200 9.60 -2.55 21.89
C PHE A 200 10.08 -4.01 21.76
N ASN A 201 10.55 -4.45 20.59
CA ASN A 201 10.93 -5.85 20.29
C ASN A 201 9.79 -6.85 20.61
N LYS A 202 8.56 -6.46 20.35
CA LYS A 202 7.36 -7.29 20.49
C LYS A 202 6.66 -7.42 19.15
N ILE A 203 5.90 -8.49 18.98
CA ILE A 203 5.05 -8.68 17.80
C ILE A 203 3.55 -8.51 18.13
N GLY A 204 3.15 -8.89 19.34
CA GLY A 204 1.75 -8.92 19.77
C GLY A 204 1.02 -10.19 19.36
N GLU A 205 -0.21 -10.34 19.85
CA GLU A 205 -1.04 -11.53 19.62
C GLU A 205 -2.16 -11.29 18.62
N LYS A 206 -2.66 -10.05 18.52
CA LYS A 206 -3.76 -9.67 17.66
C LYS A 206 -3.36 -8.51 16.77
N SER A 207 -3.61 -8.66 15.50
CA SER A 207 -3.34 -7.64 14.47
C SER A 207 -4.64 -7.10 13.87
N ASN A 208 -4.54 -5.91 13.28
CA ASN A 208 -5.62 -5.40 12.45
C ASN A 208 -5.97 -6.37 11.31
N ASP A 209 -7.24 -6.36 10.91
CA ASP A 209 -7.74 -7.19 9.82
C ASP A 209 -8.85 -6.47 9.04
N ILE A 210 -9.05 -6.88 7.78
CA ILE A 210 -10.11 -6.39 6.91
C ILE A 210 -11.05 -7.57 6.59
N LEU A 211 -12.03 -7.80 7.46
CA LEU A 211 -12.95 -8.93 7.33
C LEU A 211 -14.16 -8.64 6.43
N SER A 212 -14.47 -7.37 6.17
CA SER A 212 -15.62 -6.97 5.36
C SER A 212 -15.18 -6.29 4.06
N ALA A 213 -15.03 -7.08 3.00
CA ALA A 213 -14.78 -6.58 1.65
C ALA A 213 -15.88 -5.60 1.19
N LYS A 214 -17.13 -5.86 1.55
CA LYS A 214 -18.27 -4.97 1.23
C LYS A 214 -18.08 -3.58 1.84
N LYS A 215 -17.82 -3.47 3.15
CA LYS A 215 -17.57 -2.20 3.85
C LYS A 215 -16.38 -1.48 3.23
N PHE A 216 -15.28 -2.20 2.99
CA PHE A 216 -14.08 -1.65 2.38
C PHE A 216 -14.37 -1.04 1.00
N LYS A 217 -15.06 -1.78 0.13
CA LYS A 217 -15.46 -1.32 -1.22
C LYS A 217 -16.36 -0.10 -1.18
N GLU A 218 -17.35 -0.06 -0.29
CA GLU A 218 -18.27 1.06 -0.15
C GLU A 218 -17.52 2.34 0.27
N ILE A 219 -16.61 2.25 1.25
CA ILE A 219 -15.79 3.37 1.70
C ILE A 219 -14.85 3.81 0.59
N PHE A 220 -14.13 2.88 -0.05
CA PHE A 220 -13.23 3.16 -1.16
C PHE A 220 -13.93 3.96 -2.27
N ASN A 221 -15.07 3.47 -2.73
CA ASN A 221 -15.83 4.13 -3.79
C ASN A 221 -16.39 5.50 -3.36
N SER A 222 -16.73 5.66 -2.08
CA SER A 222 -17.18 6.96 -1.54
C SER A 222 -16.05 7.99 -1.54
N ILE A 223 -14.85 7.61 -1.15
CA ILE A 223 -13.65 8.48 -1.23
C ILE A 223 -13.36 8.84 -2.69
N GLN A 224 -13.40 7.88 -3.60
CA GLN A 224 -13.20 8.12 -5.03
C GLN A 224 -14.20 9.14 -5.59
N LYS A 225 -15.46 9.05 -5.19
CA LYS A 225 -16.50 10.05 -5.58
C LYS A 225 -16.21 11.43 -4.99
N ALA A 226 -15.76 11.49 -3.74
CA ALA A 226 -15.41 12.75 -3.09
C ALA A 226 -14.22 13.43 -3.78
N ILE A 227 -13.18 12.66 -4.17
CA ILE A 227 -12.02 13.16 -4.94
C ILE A 227 -12.49 13.71 -6.30
N LYS A 228 -13.28 12.93 -7.05
CA LYS A 228 -13.79 13.35 -8.37
C LYS A 228 -14.62 14.63 -8.31
N ASN A 229 -15.30 14.85 -7.18
CA ASN A 229 -16.12 16.06 -6.93
C ASN A 229 -15.32 17.23 -6.31
N GLY A 230 -14.01 17.07 -6.07
CA GLY A 230 -13.18 18.13 -5.49
C GLY A 230 -13.49 18.45 -4.01
N LEU A 231 -13.98 17.46 -3.25
CA LEU A 231 -14.34 17.62 -1.84
C LEU A 231 -13.18 17.29 -0.89
N ILE A 232 -12.09 16.73 -1.39
CA ILE A 232 -10.91 16.35 -0.62
C ILE A 232 -9.72 17.18 -1.09
N GLU A 233 -9.08 17.90 -0.19
CA GLU A 233 -7.92 18.73 -0.48
C GLU A 233 -6.60 17.98 -0.23
N SER A 234 -6.58 17.10 0.76
CA SER A 234 -5.40 16.34 1.17
C SER A 234 -5.81 14.98 1.71
N GLY A 235 -4.94 13.99 1.59
CA GLY A 235 -5.24 12.66 2.08
C GLY A 235 -4.01 11.76 2.16
N HIS A 236 -3.96 10.96 3.24
CA HIS A 236 -2.86 10.07 3.52
C HIS A 236 -3.37 8.75 4.10
N ASP A 237 -2.77 7.63 3.70
CA ASP A 237 -3.00 6.35 4.36
C ASP A 237 -2.25 6.31 5.71
N ILE A 238 -2.77 5.55 6.65
CA ILE A 238 -2.10 5.31 7.92
C ILE A 238 -1.34 4.00 7.81
N SER A 239 -0.03 4.12 7.59
CA SER A 239 0.90 3.01 7.39
C SER A 239 1.86 2.82 8.58
N SER A 240 3.11 2.47 8.32
CA SER A 240 4.15 2.30 9.33
C SER A 240 4.38 3.58 10.15
N GLY A 241 4.36 3.47 11.48
CA GLY A 241 4.43 4.60 12.40
C GLY A 241 3.06 5.05 12.91
N GLY A 242 1.97 4.66 12.24
CA GLY A 242 0.60 4.91 12.68
C GLY A 242 0.14 6.36 12.46
N MET A 243 -1.02 6.69 13.01
CA MET A 243 -1.68 7.97 12.81
C MET A 243 -0.83 9.18 13.25
N ILE A 244 0.01 9.03 14.28
CA ILE A 244 0.87 10.13 14.76
C ILE A 244 1.89 10.50 13.70
N THR A 245 2.53 9.52 13.08
CA THR A 245 3.51 9.76 12.00
C THR A 245 2.84 10.42 10.81
N CYS A 246 1.70 9.90 10.37
CA CYS A 246 0.91 10.45 9.29
C CYS A 246 0.50 11.92 9.52
N LEU A 247 0.21 12.33 10.77
CA LEU A 247 -0.13 13.72 11.10
C LEU A 247 1.09 14.65 11.23
N LEU A 248 2.29 14.08 11.42
CA LEU A 248 3.53 14.85 11.53
C LEU A 248 4.18 15.09 10.15
N GLU A 249 3.90 14.26 9.17
CA GLU A 249 4.32 14.41 7.78
C GLU A 249 3.50 15.50 7.06
#